data_1edab9b715df1bce34de2622324f6716
#
_entry.id   1edab9b715df1bce34de2622324f6716
#
_cell.length_a   1.000
_cell.length_b   1.000
_cell.length_c   1.000
_cell.angle_alpha   90.00
_cell.angle_beta   90.00
_cell.angle_gamma   90.00
#
_symmetry.space_group_name_H-M   'P 1'
#
loop_
_entity.id
_entity.type
_entity.pdbx_description
1 polymer ?
#
loop_
_entity_poly.entity_id
_entity_poly.type
_entity_poly.pdbx_seq_one_letter_code
_entity_poly.pdbx_strand_id
1 'polypeptide(L)'
;MFIDNSAGPREFGPNDDASLELPAEGAYRVQEALRVMGWDPHHPRVFSQARGLVPVWLPLTAEITWGMLSIFLSNSDGIRDSIGGWFCFIFFLGTPVWILSDVTLRRYGVDYDKIWTRFGPFFYRQIRFNDITRFGIGIERYKIWAGKTKINIDYHRYDYALFHLRLLEELHHRHIQLPQANITDPNWDEQAQIWRNILAADAYREHRDFYNTNPEQLAHLNALTPPPHHYDN
;
A
#
# COMPACT_ATOMS: atom_id res chain seq x y z
N MET A 1 17.56 -2.75 -1.02
CA MET A 1 16.97 -2.58 -2.36
C MET A 1 17.90 -1.70 -3.17
N PHE A 2 18.78 -2.28 -3.95
CA PHE A 2 19.61 -1.53 -4.90
C PHE A 2 18.81 -1.35 -6.20
N ILE A 3 18.05 -0.27 -6.27
CA ILE A 3 17.49 0.18 -7.54
C ILE A 3 18.62 0.94 -8.20
N ASP A 4 18.98 0.53 -9.41
CA ASP A 4 19.85 1.33 -10.26
C ASP A 4 19.23 2.71 -10.42
N ASN A 5 19.84 3.70 -9.75
CA ASN A 5 19.37 5.08 -9.71
C ASN A 5 19.78 5.86 -10.98
N SER A 6 19.94 5.19 -12.12
CA SER A 6 20.12 5.91 -13.38
C SER A 6 18.92 6.83 -13.62
N ALA A 7 19.17 8.14 -13.76
CA ALA A 7 18.13 9.15 -13.95
C ALA A 7 17.47 9.07 -15.35
N GLY A 8 17.99 8.24 -16.26
CA GLY A 8 17.42 8.08 -17.59
C GLY A 8 16.12 7.29 -17.63
N PRO A 9 15.27 7.50 -18.64
CA PRO A 9 14.07 6.68 -18.85
C PRO A 9 14.44 5.21 -19.05
N ARG A 10 13.65 4.30 -18.47
CA ARG A 10 13.87 2.86 -18.55
C ARG A 10 12.71 2.22 -19.32
N GLU A 11 13.06 1.35 -20.27
CA GLU A 11 12.10 0.49 -20.94
C GLU A 11 12.12 -0.92 -20.30
N PHE A 12 10.95 -1.48 -20.13
CA PHE A 12 10.74 -2.84 -19.59
C PHE A 12 10.38 -3.78 -20.72
N GLY A 13 10.85 -5.02 -20.64
CA GLY A 13 10.62 -6.04 -21.65
C GLY A 13 10.89 -7.45 -21.17
N PRO A 14 10.61 -8.49 -22.00
CA PRO A 14 10.73 -9.89 -21.64
C PRO A 14 12.14 -10.31 -21.19
N ASN A 15 13.17 -9.61 -21.67
CA ASN A 15 14.58 -9.90 -21.39
C ASN A 15 15.16 -9.04 -20.25
N ASP A 16 14.32 -8.30 -19.53
CA ASP A 16 14.77 -7.53 -18.38
C ASP A 16 15.02 -8.47 -17.20
N ASP A 17 16.25 -8.99 -17.14
CA ASP A 17 16.76 -9.85 -16.06
C ASP A 17 17.21 -9.05 -14.83
N ALA A 18 16.73 -7.82 -14.67
CA ALA A 18 17.02 -7.07 -13.47
C ALA A 18 16.81 -7.99 -12.26
N SER A 19 17.88 -8.20 -11.49
CA SER A 19 17.89 -9.00 -10.27
C SER A 19 16.94 -8.35 -9.24
N LEU A 20 15.67 -8.62 -9.43
CA LEU A 20 14.59 -8.07 -8.65
C LEU A 20 14.50 -8.90 -7.37
N GLU A 21 14.72 -8.26 -6.25
CA GLU A 21 14.44 -8.88 -4.96
C GLU A 21 12.99 -9.40 -4.95
N LEU A 22 12.81 -10.61 -4.43
CA LEU A 22 11.50 -11.23 -4.33
C LEU A 22 10.56 -10.31 -3.52
N PRO A 23 9.31 -10.12 -3.97
CA PRO A 23 8.33 -9.36 -3.21
C PRO A 23 8.08 -9.99 -1.84
N ALA A 24 7.64 -9.22 -0.88
CA ALA A 24 7.25 -9.73 0.42
C ALA A 24 6.23 -10.86 0.28
N GLU A 25 6.35 -11.90 1.09
CA GLU A 25 5.58 -13.15 0.97
C GLU A 25 4.06 -12.94 0.86
N GLY A 26 3.52 -11.92 1.54
CA GLY A 26 2.10 -11.57 1.47
C GLY A 26 1.67 -11.02 0.11
N ALA A 27 2.49 -10.16 -0.49
CA ALA A 27 2.25 -9.62 -1.83
C ALA A 27 2.33 -10.72 -2.88
N TYR A 28 3.32 -11.62 -2.76
CA TYR A 28 3.47 -12.76 -3.66
C TYR A 28 2.22 -13.65 -3.69
N ARG A 29 1.61 -13.95 -2.55
CA ARG A 29 0.38 -14.77 -2.49
C ARG A 29 -0.81 -14.11 -3.17
N VAL A 30 -0.95 -12.79 -3.04
CA VAL A 30 -2.01 -12.05 -3.73
C VAL A 30 -1.77 -12.08 -5.24
N GLN A 31 -0.56 -11.82 -5.68
CA GLN A 31 -0.17 -11.85 -7.09
C GLN A 31 -0.40 -13.22 -7.72
N GLU A 32 0.04 -14.27 -7.06
CA GLU A 32 -0.15 -15.64 -7.55
C GLU A 32 -1.64 -16.01 -7.64
N ALA A 33 -2.44 -15.62 -6.65
CA ALA A 33 -3.88 -15.84 -6.69
C ALA A 33 -4.53 -15.10 -7.87
N LEU A 34 -4.10 -13.86 -8.17
CA LEU A 34 -4.61 -13.06 -9.28
C LEU A 34 -4.17 -13.63 -10.64
N ARG A 35 -2.92 -14.08 -10.75
CA ARG A 35 -2.37 -14.73 -11.93
C ARG A 35 -3.15 -16.00 -12.28
N VAL A 36 -3.38 -16.85 -11.30
CA VAL A 36 -4.18 -18.08 -11.48
C VAL A 36 -5.62 -17.80 -11.89
N MET A 37 -6.19 -16.68 -11.42
CA MET A 37 -7.54 -16.25 -11.78
C MET A 37 -7.61 -15.54 -13.15
N GLY A 38 -6.48 -15.26 -13.79
CA GLY A 38 -6.41 -14.52 -15.06
C GLY A 38 -6.94 -13.08 -14.98
N TRP A 39 -6.88 -12.46 -13.81
CA TRP A 39 -7.40 -11.12 -13.60
C TRP A 39 -6.41 -10.05 -14.05
N ASP A 40 -6.97 -9.02 -14.72
CA ASP A 40 -6.21 -7.82 -15.06
C ASP A 40 -5.78 -7.08 -13.78
N PRO A 41 -4.47 -6.82 -13.58
CA PRO A 41 -3.95 -6.10 -12.42
C PRO A 41 -4.43 -4.65 -12.35
N HIS A 42 -4.89 -4.07 -13.47
CA HIS A 42 -5.40 -2.71 -13.53
C HIS A 42 -6.88 -2.57 -13.20
N HIS A 43 -7.56 -3.66 -12.85
CA HIS A 43 -8.96 -3.57 -12.41
C HIS A 43 -9.09 -3.00 -11.00
N PRO A 44 -10.11 -2.14 -10.75
CA PRO A 44 -10.42 -1.65 -9.42
C PRO A 44 -10.63 -2.78 -8.42
N ARG A 45 -10.06 -2.63 -7.22
CA ARG A 45 -10.08 -3.69 -6.19
C ARG A 45 -10.25 -3.14 -4.80
N VAL A 46 -10.85 -4.01 -3.98
CA VAL A 46 -10.99 -3.79 -2.54
C VAL A 46 -10.19 -4.85 -1.79
N PHE A 47 -9.26 -4.40 -1.02
CA PHE A 47 -8.37 -5.24 -0.24
C PHE A 47 -8.82 -5.35 1.22
N SER A 48 -8.72 -6.54 1.77
CA SER A 48 -9.04 -6.85 3.15
C SER A 48 -8.08 -7.88 3.71
N GLN A 49 -7.55 -7.61 4.88
CA GLN A 49 -6.68 -8.56 5.59
C GLN A 49 -7.46 -9.65 6.33
N ALA A 50 -8.78 -9.52 6.42
CA ALA A 50 -9.60 -10.37 7.24
C ALA A 50 -9.42 -11.86 6.93
N ARG A 51 -9.40 -12.25 5.64
CA ARG A 51 -9.30 -13.68 5.26
C ARG A 51 -8.00 -14.35 5.73
N GLY A 52 -6.87 -13.61 5.72
CA GLY A 52 -5.58 -14.18 6.13
C GLY A 52 -5.31 -14.09 7.62
N LEU A 53 -5.75 -13.03 8.27
CA LEU A 53 -5.37 -12.74 9.65
C LEU A 53 -6.43 -13.12 10.69
N VAL A 54 -7.72 -13.15 10.35
CA VAL A 54 -8.78 -13.52 11.30
C VAL A 54 -8.60 -14.94 11.84
N PRO A 55 -8.27 -15.98 11.03
CA PRO A 55 -8.07 -17.33 11.55
C PRO A 55 -6.97 -17.43 12.62
N VAL A 56 -5.98 -16.51 12.56
CA VAL A 56 -4.87 -16.46 13.54
C VAL A 56 -5.24 -15.60 14.74
N TRP A 57 -5.74 -14.38 14.48
CA TRP A 57 -6.02 -13.43 15.55
C TRP A 57 -7.26 -13.72 16.36
N LEU A 58 -8.27 -14.39 15.78
CA LEU A 58 -9.49 -14.72 16.51
C LEU A 58 -9.24 -15.71 17.66
N PRO A 59 -8.61 -16.90 17.46
CA PRO A 59 -8.29 -17.79 18.55
C PRO A 59 -7.34 -17.17 19.57
N LEU A 60 -6.29 -16.49 19.11
CA LEU A 60 -5.34 -15.82 20.02
C LEU A 60 -6.03 -14.75 20.90
N THR A 61 -6.92 -13.96 20.31
CA THR A 61 -7.72 -12.98 21.07
C THR A 61 -8.63 -13.68 22.07
N ALA A 62 -9.26 -14.79 21.70
CA ALA A 62 -10.12 -15.57 22.59
C ALA A 62 -9.33 -16.15 23.77
N GLU A 63 -8.14 -16.71 23.53
CA GLU A 63 -7.27 -17.27 24.58
C GLU A 63 -6.78 -16.19 25.56
N ILE A 64 -6.29 -15.05 25.04
CA ILE A 64 -5.85 -13.93 25.87
C ILE A 64 -7.03 -13.40 26.71
N THR A 65 -8.19 -13.21 26.08
CA THR A 65 -9.39 -12.73 26.76
C THR A 65 -9.81 -13.68 27.88
N TRP A 66 -9.85 -15.00 27.59
CA TRP A 66 -10.19 -16.01 28.57
C TRP A 66 -9.20 -16.07 29.72
N GLY A 67 -7.90 -16.07 29.42
CA GLY A 67 -6.83 -16.06 30.42
C GLY A 67 -6.93 -14.85 31.34
N MET A 68 -7.06 -13.64 30.78
CA MET A 68 -7.18 -12.40 31.54
C MET A 68 -8.47 -12.37 32.40
N LEU A 69 -9.59 -12.83 31.84
CA LEU A 69 -10.85 -12.92 32.59
C LEU A 69 -10.74 -13.90 33.76
N SER A 70 -10.11 -15.06 33.54
CA SER A 70 -9.89 -16.07 34.55
C SER A 70 -9.02 -15.54 35.70
N ILE A 71 -7.92 -14.86 35.39
CA ILE A 71 -7.05 -14.21 36.38
C ILE A 71 -7.82 -13.14 37.16
N PHE A 72 -8.55 -12.30 36.47
CA PHE A 72 -9.31 -11.20 37.07
C PHE A 72 -10.44 -11.70 37.99
N LEU A 73 -11.09 -12.82 37.64
CA LEU A 73 -12.16 -13.42 38.45
C LEU A 73 -11.63 -14.23 39.63
N SER A 74 -10.48 -14.95 39.46
CA SER A 74 -9.91 -15.79 40.51
C SER A 74 -9.12 -15.03 41.59
N ASN A 75 -8.57 -13.86 41.24
CA ASN A 75 -7.73 -13.07 42.15
C ASN A 75 -8.47 -11.81 42.61
N SER A 76 -9.56 -12.04 43.38
CA SER A 76 -10.57 -11.02 43.65
C SER A 76 -10.11 -9.86 44.52
N ASP A 77 -9.14 -10.06 45.45
CA ASP A 77 -8.92 -9.10 46.50
C ASP A 77 -7.68 -8.18 46.32
N GLY A 78 -6.84 -8.44 45.31
CA GLY A 78 -5.61 -7.65 45.11
C GLY A 78 -5.61 -6.86 43.79
N ILE A 79 -6.01 -7.50 42.67
CA ILE A 79 -5.96 -6.89 41.33
C ILE A 79 -7.16 -5.97 41.11
N ARG A 80 -8.36 -6.37 41.57
CA ARG A 80 -9.58 -5.58 41.40
C ARG A 80 -9.58 -4.29 42.22
N ASP A 81 -8.89 -4.27 43.37
CA ASP A 81 -8.84 -3.10 44.23
C ASP A 81 -7.71 -2.12 43.87
N SER A 82 -6.84 -2.51 42.91
CA SER A 82 -5.76 -1.65 42.46
C SER A 82 -6.06 -0.99 41.13
N ILE A 83 -5.77 0.31 41.00
CA ILE A 83 -5.86 1.06 39.73
C ILE A 83 -4.94 0.41 38.68
N GLY A 84 -3.76 -0.10 39.07
CA GLY A 84 -2.85 -0.82 38.18
C GLY A 84 -3.44 -2.09 37.61
N GLY A 85 -4.19 -2.85 38.41
CA GLY A 85 -4.89 -4.06 37.98
C GLY A 85 -5.94 -3.77 36.87
N TRP A 86 -6.73 -2.75 37.06
CA TRP A 86 -7.67 -2.30 36.03
C TRP A 86 -6.98 -1.79 34.77
N PHE A 87 -5.90 -1.06 34.89
CA PHE A 87 -5.13 -0.61 33.73
C PHE A 87 -4.56 -1.79 32.94
N CYS A 88 -3.96 -2.77 33.60
CA CYS A 88 -3.47 -3.99 32.94
C CYS A 88 -4.61 -4.75 32.27
N PHE A 89 -5.74 -4.95 32.94
CA PHE A 89 -6.88 -5.65 32.40
C PHE A 89 -7.43 -4.97 31.12
N ILE A 90 -7.63 -3.65 31.16
CA ILE A 90 -8.12 -2.89 30.00
C ILE A 90 -7.10 -2.93 28.86
N PHE A 91 -5.80 -2.81 29.16
CA PHE A 91 -4.75 -2.83 28.16
C PHE A 91 -4.65 -4.21 27.47
N PHE A 92 -4.57 -5.28 28.24
CA PHE A 92 -4.43 -6.63 27.67
C PHE A 92 -5.70 -7.15 27.01
N LEU A 93 -6.88 -6.72 27.43
CA LEU A 93 -8.13 -7.03 26.77
C LEU A 93 -8.39 -6.15 25.54
N GLY A 94 -8.12 -4.85 25.69
CA GLY A 94 -8.42 -3.86 24.64
C GLY A 94 -7.51 -3.98 23.42
N THR A 95 -6.22 -4.29 23.62
CA THR A 95 -5.24 -4.39 22.54
C THR A 95 -5.58 -5.49 21.52
N PRO A 96 -5.83 -6.75 21.91
CA PRO A 96 -6.23 -7.81 20.97
C PRO A 96 -7.56 -7.51 20.25
N VAL A 97 -8.54 -7.00 20.98
CA VAL A 97 -9.84 -6.61 20.41
C VAL A 97 -9.66 -5.49 19.39
N TRP A 98 -8.82 -4.49 19.68
CA TRP A 98 -8.51 -3.41 18.75
C TRP A 98 -7.80 -3.91 17.49
N ILE A 99 -6.81 -4.81 17.62
CA ILE A 99 -6.11 -5.43 16.49
C ILE A 99 -7.10 -6.23 15.64
N LEU A 100 -7.93 -7.08 16.26
CA LEU A 100 -8.92 -7.87 15.56
C LEU A 100 -9.93 -6.98 14.82
N SER A 101 -10.35 -5.88 15.45
CA SER A 101 -11.23 -4.90 14.83
C SER A 101 -10.57 -4.22 13.63
N ASP A 102 -9.28 -3.85 13.73
CA ASP A 102 -8.53 -3.26 12.62
C ASP A 102 -8.45 -4.24 11.43
N VAL A 103 -8.08 -5.48 11.69
CA VAL A 103 -7.98 -6.54 10.68
C VAL A 103 -9.33 -6.83 10.00
N THR A 104 -10.41 -6.88 10.78
CA THR A 104 -11.73 -7.25 10.25
C THR A 104 -12.47 -6.11 9.56
N LEU A 105 -12.35 -4.89 10.07
CA LEU A 105 -13.15 -3.73 9.63
C LEU A 105 -12.43 -2.85 8.63
N ARG A 106 -11.09 -2.89 8.58
CA ARG A 106 -10.35 -2.05 7.66
C ARG A 106 -10.41 -2.59 6.24
N ARG A 107 -10.72 -1.70 5.31
CA ARG A 107 -10.74 -1.95 3.87
C ARG A 107 -9.98 -0.84 3.16
N TYR A 108 -9.29 -1.23 2.10
CA TYR A 108 -8.66 -0.31 1.17
C TYR A 108 -9.23 -0.59 -0.22
N GLY A 109 -9.48 0.44 -0.98
CA GLY A 109 -9.90 0.32 -2.36
C GLY A 109 -9.05 1.20 -3.26
N VAL A 110 -8.73 0.68 -4.42
CA VAL A 110 -8.12 1.41 -5.52
C VAL A 110 -9.09 1.32 -6.68
N ASP A 111 -9.64 2.47 -7.06
CA ASP A 111 -10.52 2.64 -8.23
C ASP A 111 -9.73 3.34 -9.35
N TYR A 112 -10.32 3.49 -10.52
CA TYR A 112 -9.66 4.17 -11.65
C TYR A 112 -9.36 5.65 -11.39
N ASP A 113 -10.18 6.32 -10.59
CA ASP A 113 -10.10 7.76 -10.33
C ASP A 113 -9.64 8.12 -8.92
N LYS A 114 -9.69 7.15 -7.99
CA LYS A 114 -9.45 7.42 -6.58
C LYS A 114 -8.90 6.24 -5.82
N ILE A 115 -8.29 6.55 -4.71
CA ILE A 115 -7.96 5.60 -3.66
C ILE A 115 -8.73 5.95 -2.40
N TRP A 116 -9.17 4.93 -1.68
CA TRP A 116 -9.93 5.14 -0.47
C TRP A 116 -9.56 4.13 0.62
N THR A 117 -9.81 4.52 1.86
CA THR A 117 -9.72 3.63 3.01
C THR A 117 -10.98 3.78 3.86
N ARG A 118 -11.46 2.65 4.35
CA ARG A 118 -12.64 2.59 5.22
C ARG A 118 -12.34 1.76 6.46
N PHE A 119 -12.82 2.21 7.60
CA PHE A 119 -12.77 1.45 8.84
C PHE A 119 -14.21 1.31 9.36
N GLY A 120 -14.82 0.17 9.07
CA GLY A 120 -16.22 -0.10 9.38
C GLY A 120 -17.17 1.01 8.88
N PRO A 121 -18.17 1.39 9.66
CA PRO A 121 -19.04 2.51 9.37
C PRO A 121 -18.48 3.86 9.84
N PHE A 122 -17.38 3.88 10.64
CA PHE A 122 -16.94 5.05 11.41
C PHE A 122 -16.06 6.00 10.62
N PHE A 123 -15.18 5.47 9.76
CA PHE A 123 -14.23 6.30 9.02
C PHE A 123 -14.26 5.93 7.54
N TYR A 124 -14.37 6.96 6.72
CA TYR A 124 -14.19 6.87 5.28
C TYR A 124 -13.32 8.03 4.83
N ARG A 125 -12.24 7.73 4.13
CA ARG A 125 -11.36 8.72 3.50
C ARG A 125 -11.13 8.32 2.06
N GLN A 126 -11.16 9.29 1.16
CA GLN A 126 -10.82 9.09 -0.25
C GLN A 126 -9.97 10.23 -0.74
N ILE A 127 -9.12 9.95 -1.71
CA ILE A 127 -8.31 10.91 -2.45
C ILE A 127 -8.46 10.54 -3.91
N ARG A 128 -8.82 11.49 -4.77
CA ARG A 128 -8.75 11.32 -6.22
C ARG A 128 -7.30 11.44 -6.64
N PHE A 129 -6.89 10.69 -7.66
CA PHE A 129 -5.52 10.73 -8.14
C PHE A 129 -5.13 12.12 -8.64
N ASN A 130 -6.03 12.81 -9.35
CA ASN A 130 -5.82 14.19 -9.82
C ASN A 130 -5.74 15.24 -8.70
N ASP A 131 -6.19 14.93 -7.47
CA ASP A 131 -6.12 15.84 -6.33
C ASP A 131 -4.84 15.61 -5.47
N ILE A 132 -4.00 14.63 -5.80
CA ILE A 132 -2.79 14.33 -5.05
C ILE A 132 -1.83 15.50 -5.17
N THR A 133 -1.52 16.14 -4.04
CA THR A 133 -0.56 17.25 -3.98
C THR A 133 0.82 16.80 -3.52
N ARG A 134 0.89 15.68 -2.82
CA ARG A 134 2.14 15.17 -2.27
C ARG A 134 2.13 13.65 -2.23
N PHE A 135 3.27 13.09 -2.60
CA PHE A 135 3.61 11.68 -2.45
C PHE A 135 4.78 11.53 -1.48
N GLY A 136 4.79 10.48 -0.68
CA GLY A 136 5.89 10.21 0.24
C GLY A 136 5.97 8.75 0.62
N ILE A 137 7.10 8.38 1.21
CA ILE A 137 7.38 7.04 1.71
C ILE A 137 7.33 7.04 3.24
N GLY A 138 6.95 5.92 3.81
CA GLY A 138 7.10 5.62 5.23
C GLY A 138 7.67 4.23 5.40
N ILE A 139 7.80 3.78 6.63
CA ILE A 139 8.15 2.40 6.92
C ILE A 139 7.04 1.51 6.39
N GLU A 140 7.36 0.63 5.42
CA GLU A 140 6.47 -0.34 4.79
C GLU A 140 5.16 0.23 4.23
N ARG A 141 5.15 1.52 3.80
CA ARG A 141 3.94 2.16 3.26
C ARG A 141 4.22 3.36 2.41
N TYR A 142 3.39 3.55 1.42
CA TYR A 142 3.25 4.83 0.74
C TYR A 142 2.36 5.79 1.53
N LYS A 143 2.57 7.07 1.33
CA LYS A 143 1.75 8.14 1.89
C LYS A 143 1.37 9.08 0.78
N ILE A 144 0.08 9.34 0.64
CA ILE A 144 -0.43 10.32 -0.31
C ILE A 144 -1.26 11.38 0.43
N TRP A 145 -1.18 12.61 -0.07
CA TRP A 145 -1.91 13.74 0.47
C TRP A 145 -2.65 14.46 -0.64
N ALA A 146 -3.87 14.90 -0.33
CA ALA A 146 -4.67 15.85 -1.08
C ALA A 146 -5.11 16.93 -0.09
N GLY A 147 -4.44 18.08 -0.14
CA GLY A 147 -4.61 19.14 0.87
C GLY A 147 -4.38 18.62 2.30
N LYS A 148 -5.41 18.65 3.12
CA LYS A 148 -5.37 18.18 4.53
C LYS A 148 -5.63 16.66 4.68
N THR A 149 -6.15 16.02 3.65
CA THR A 149 -6.46 14.58 3.69
C THR A 149 -5.20 13.77 3.42
N LYS A 150 -4.96 12.76 4.25
CA LYS A 150 -3.86 11.83 4.11
C LYS A 150 -4.37 10.41 4.11
N ILE A 151 -3.85 9.59 3.19
CA ILE A 151 -4.03 8.15 3.18
C ILE A 151 -2.65 7.47 3.25
N ASN A 152 -2.54 6.50 4.15
CA ASN A 152 -1.40 5.60 4.23
C ASN A 152 -1.75 4.28 3.55
N ILE A 153 -0.89 3.80 2.69
CA ILE A 153 -1.06 2.60 1.87
C ILE A 153 0.08 1.65 2.22
N ASP A 154 -0.24 0.53 2.84
CA ASP A 154 0.72 -0.50 3.23
C ASP A 154 1.06 -1.36 2.00
N TYR A 155 2.32 -1.32 1.53
CA TYR A 155 2.69 -1.94 0.26
C TYR A 155 3.16 -3.40 0.33
N HIS A 156 3.18 -4.01 1.50
CA HIS A 156 3.54 -5.42 1.61
C HIS A 156 2.33 -6.39 1.59
N ARG A 157 1.11 -5.86 1.63
CA ARG A 157 -0.08 -6.68 1.85
C ARG A 157 -1.08 -6.69 0.71
N TYR A 158 -0.86 -5.85 -0.31
CA TYR A 158 -1.82 -5.58 -1.36
C TYR A 158 -1.13 -5.52 -2.72
N ASP A 159 -1.88 -5.80 -3.77
CA ASP A 159 -1.47 -5.55 -5.14
C ASP A 159 -1.68 -4.06 -5.47
N TYR A 160 -0.62 -3.39 -5.85
CA TYR A 160 -0.63 -1.95 -6.14
C TYR A 160 -0.44 -1.60 -7.61
N ALA A 161 -0.50 -2.58 -8.52
CA ALA A 161 -0.25 -2.31 -9.93
C ALA A 161 -1.11 -1.15 -10.46
N LEU A 162 -2.41 -1.13 -10.14
CA LEU A 162 -3.29 -0.02 -10.51
C LEU A 162 -2.90 1.29 -9.81
N PHE A 163 -2.52 1.25 -8.54
CA PHE A 163 -2.08 2.44 -7.81
C PHE A 163 -0.78 3.00 -8.39
N HIS A 164 0.21 2.14 -8.67
CA HIS A 164 1.47 2.54 -9.28
C HIS A 164 1.24 3.16 -10.66
N LEU A 165 0.43 2.52 -11.49
CA LEU A 165 0.09 3.03 -12.81
C LEU A 165 -0.56 4.42 -12.73
N ARG A 166 -1.57 4.60 -11.86
CA ARG A 166 -2.27 5.89 -11.71
C ARG A 166 -1.38 6.98 -11.15
N LEU A 167 -0.53 6.65 -10.17
CA LEU A 167 0.44 7.61 -9.65
C LEU A 167 1.51 7.97 -10.69
N LEU A 168 1.92 7.01 -11.52
CA LEU A 168 2.84 7.23 -12.62
C LEU A 168 2.24 8.16 -13.69
N GLU A 169 0.98 7.97 -14.07
CA GLU A 169 0.24 8.86 -14.97
C GLU A 169 0.19 10.30 -14.42
N GLU A 170 -0.11 10.45 -13.12
CA GLU A 170 -0.12 11.77 -12.50
C GLU A 170 1.26 12.44 -12.49
N LEU A 171 2.32 11.68 -12.19
CA LEU A 171 3.70 12.18 -12.26
C LEU A 171 4.17 12.49 -13.68
N HIS A 172 3.56 11.86 -14.69
CA HIS A 172 3.83 12.16 -16.09
C HIS A 172 3.14 13.46 -16.54
N HIS A 173 1.96 13.76 -16.01
CA HIS A 173 1.15 14.90 -16.46
C HIS A 173 1.33 16.17 -15.64
N ARG A 174 1.83 16.08 -14.39
CA ARG A 174 1.92 17.25 -13.50
C ARG A 174 2.98 17.11 -12.42
N HIS A 175 3.39 18.23 -11.88
CA HIS A 175 4.29 18.26 -10.73
C HIS A 175 3.55 17.96 -9.43
N ILE A 176 4.05 16.97 -8.69
CA ILE A 176 3.59 16.58 -7.35
C ILE A 176 4.77 16.72 -6.40
N GLN A 177 4.56 17.14 -5.17
CA GLN A 177 5.62 17.12 -4.17
C GLN A 177 6.10 15.69 -3.91
N LEU A 178 7.39 15.45 -4.13
CA LEU A 178 8.04 14.15 -3.95
C LEU A 178 8.70 14.03 -2.56
N PRO A 179 9.11 12.82 -2.14
CA PRO A 179 9.78 12.63 -0.85
C PRO A 179 11.07 13.44 -0.69
N GLN A 180 11.79 13.68 -1.80
CA GLN A 180 13.11 14.31 -1.83
C GLN A 180 13.15 15.62 -2.62
N ALA A 181 12.04 16.04 -3.21
CA ALA A 181 11.96 17.28 -3.98
C ALA A 181 10.62 17.98 -3.82
N ASN A 182 10.67 19.30 -3.62
CA ASN A 182 9.49 20.14 -3.71
C ASN A 182 9.19 20.46 -5.17
N ILE A 183 7.95 20.87 -5.45
CA ILE A 183 7.50 21.20 -6.82
C ILE A 183 8.36 22.29 -7.48
N THR A 184 8.92 23.19 -6.68
CA THR A 184 9.75 24.33 -7.14
C THR A 184 11.25 24.06 -7.14
N ASP A 185 11.68 22.87 -6.73
CA ASP A 185 13.12 22.55 -6.66
C ASP A 185 13.68 22.33 -8.09
N PRO A 186 14.88 22.86 -8.40
CA PRO A 186 15.46 22.74 -9.74
C PRO A 186 15.78 21.29 -10.15
N ASN A 187 15.91 20.38 -9.20
CA ASN A 187 16.15 18.96 -9.42
C ASN A 187 14.85 18.12 -9.40
N TRP A 188 13.68 18.76 -9.45
CA TRP A 188 12.40 18.03 -9.38
C TRP A 188 12.26 17.03 -10.52
N ASP A 189 12.62 17.41 -11.75
CA ASP A 189 12.49 16.53 -12.93
C ASP A 189 13.36 15.29 -12.83
N GLU A 190 14.59 15.42 -12.31
CA GLU A 190 15.47 14.29 -12.04
C GLU A 190 14.86 13.34 -10.99
N GLN A 191 14.37 13.89 -9.90
CA GLN A 191 13.72 13.09 -8.85
C GLN A 191 12.41 12.47 -9.35
N ALA A 192 11.62 13.18 -10.14
CA ALA A 192 10.42 12.65 -10.76
C ALA A 192 10.74 11.50 -11.73
N GLN A 193 11.86 11.62 -12.49
CA GLN A 193 12.32 10.54 -13.37
C GLN A 193 12.69 9.28 -12.59
N ILE A 194 13.41 9.42 -11.48
CA ILE A 194 13.72 8.30 -10.58
C ILE A 194 12.43 7.63 -10.09
N TRP A 195 11.46 8.42 -9.66
CA TRP A 195 10.19 7.89 -9.20
C TRP A 195 9.35 7.23 -10.30
N ARG A 196 9.34 7.79 -11.52
CA ARG A 196 8.68 7.14 -12.66
C ARG A 196 9.30 5.77 -12.93
N ASN A 197 10.62 5.67 -12.92
CA ASN A 197 11.31 4.39 -13.11
C ASN A 197 10.99 3.39 -11.98
N ILE A 198 10.96 3.83 -10.72
CA ILE A 198 10.63 2.98 -9.57
C ILE A 198 9.20 2.43 -9.67
N LEU A 199 8.22 3.31 -9.89
CA LEU A 199 6.81 2.92 -9.95
C LEU A 199 6.52 1.98 -11.14
N ALA A 200 7.12 2.28 -12.29
CA ALA A 200 6.99 1.43 -13.47
C ALA A 200 7.68 0.06 -13.27
N ALA A 201 8.87 0.05 -12.65
CA ALA A 201 9.57 -1.19 -12.33
C ALA A 201 8.76 -2.05 -11.35
N ASP A 202 8.19 -1.45 -10.32
CA ASP A 202 7.37 -2.16 -9.34
C ASP A 202 6.10 -2.73 -10.00
N ALA A 203 5.39 -1.94 -10.82
CA ALA A 203 4.22 -2.40 -11.55
C ALA A 203 4.56 -3.58 -12.50
N TYR A 204 5.63 -3.44 -13.30
CA TYR A 204 6.08 -4.50 -14.21
C TYR A 204 6.50 -5.76 -13.46
N ARG A 205 7.33 -5.63 -12.41
CA ARG A 205 7.84 -6.74 -11.62
C ARG A 205 6.72 -7.58 -11.01
N GLU A 206 5.72 -6.90 -10.45
CA GLU A 206 4.59 -7.55 -9.78
C GLU A 206 3.73 -8.36 -10.76
N HIS A 207 3.62 -7.94 -12.02
CA HIS A 207 2.76 -8.56 -13.02
C HIS A 207 3.45 -8.80 -14.36
N ARG A 208 4.69 -9.32 -14.32
CA ARG A 208 5.53 -9.53 -15.51
C ARG A 208 4.83 -10.34 -16.58
N ASP A 209 4.18 -11.45 -16.22
CA ASP A 209 3.46 -12.31 -17.16
C ASP A 209 2.33 -11.57 -17.85
N PHE A 210 1.59 -10.73 -17.11
CA PHE A 210 0.53 -9.92 -17.68
C PHE A 210 1.06 -8.93 -18.72
N TYR A 211 2.09 -8.17 -18.40
CA TYR A 211 2.65 -7.18 -19.32
C TYR A 211 3.28 -7.84 -20.55
N ASN A 212 3.97 -8.97 -20.39
CA ASN A 212 4.57 -9.71 -21.50
C ASN A 212 3.53 -10.33 -22.43
N THR A 213 2.35 -10.67 -21.95
CA THR A 213 1.25 -11.19 -22.76
C THR A 213 0.33 -10.11 -23.31
N ASN A 214 0.44 -8.86 -22.81
CA ASN A 214 -0.36 -7.71 -23.23
C ASN A 214 0.56 -6.56 -23.69
N PRO A 215 1.09 -6.61 -24.94
CA PRO A 215 2.09 -5.65 -25.41
C PRO A 215 1.57 -4.20 -25.45
N GLU A 216 0.27 -3.99 -25.59
CA GLU A 216 -0.33 -2.65 -25.51
C GLU A 216 -0.20 -2.03 -24.11
N GLN A 217 -0.42 -2.84 -23.06
CA GLN A 217 -0.27 -2.39 -21.68
C GLN A 217 1.20 -2.15 -21.32
N LEU A 218 2.11 -2.98 -21.84
CA LEU A 218 3.54 -2.76 -21.69
C LEU A 218 3.99 -1.49 -22.41
N ALA A 219 3.53 -1.26 -23.63
CA ALA A 219 3.82 -0.03 -24.38
C ALA A 219 3.29 1.21 -23.65
N HIS A 220 2.08 1.14 -23.08
CA HIS A 220 1.53 2.22 -22.27
C HIS A 220 2.39 2.49 -21.03
N LEU A 221 2.78 1.47 -20.29
CA LEU A 221 3.67 1.60 -19.12
C LEU A 221 5.00 2.26 -19.52
N ASN A 222 5.62 1.79 -20.59
CA ASN A 222 6.88 2.33 -21.09
C ASN A 222 6.76 3.79 -21.57
N ALA A 223 5.61 4.17 -22.15
CA ALA A 223 5.36 5.55 -22.59
C ALA A 223 5.25 6.54 -21.43
N LEU A 224 4.94 6.09 -20.23
CA LEU A 224 4.84 6.93 -19.03
C LEU A 224 6.19 7.13 -18.31
N THR A 225 7.22 6.37 -18.66
CA THR A 225 8.54 6.49 -18.00
C THR A 225 9.35 7.70 -18.47
N PRO A 226 9.41 8.08 -19.76
CA PRO A 226 10.10 9.31 -20.18
C PRO A 226 9.29 10.55 -19.72
N PRO A 227 9.96 11.71 -19.57
CA PRO A 227 9.23 12.96 -19.33
C PRO A 227 8.33 13.29 -20.53
N PRO A 228 7.19 13.93 -20.33
CA PRO A 228 6.35 14.37 -21.44
C PRO A 228 7.10 15.37 -22.31
N HIS A 229 6.95 15.27 -23.62
CA HIS A 229 7.63 16.11 -24.62
C HIS A 229 7.22 17.59 -24.59
N HIS A 230 6.45 18.05 -23.60
CA HIS A 230 5.78 19.35 -23.57
C HIS A 230 6.29 20.32 -22.49
N TYR A 231 7.47 20.10 -21.91
CA TYR A 231 8.06 21.08 -20.98
C TYR A 231 8.91 22.19 -21.67
N ASP A 232 8.88 22.26 -23.02
CA ASP A 232 9.47 23.38 -23.75
C ASP A 232 8.45 24.54 -23.84
N ASN A 233 8.26 25.26 -22.72
CA ASN A 233 7.66 26.60 -22.70
C ASN A 233 8.33 27.47 -21.63
#